data_4a29e1907bb65c8d32db19e6ddc567a5
#
_entry.id   4a29e1907bb65c8d32db19e6ddc567a5
#
_cell.length_a   1.000
_cell.length_b   1.000
_cell.length_c   1.000
_cell.angle_alpha   90.00
_cell.angle_beta   90.00
_cell.angle_gamma   90.00
#
_symmetry.space_group_name_H-M   'P 1'
#
loop_
_entity.id
_entity.type
_entity.pdbx_description
1 polymer ?
#
loop_
_entity_poly.entity_id
_entity_poly.type
_entity_poly.pdbx_seq_one_letter_code
_entity_poly.pdbx_strand_id
1 'polypeptide(L)'
;MKDPRLQKVYSFQAMYAGVSPQQALAIYAVIAYMDSVNGVFFPKGGMHAVPRALAAAAEKHGVVFKYNTTVTNVEVSNGRAKAVITESGERYECDAVILNPDLPVAYRELLGKSPVTIKRLKYSPSCVTLLVGSSKKYDFAAHHNIHFGHSWDG
;
A
#
# COMPACT_ATOMS: atom_id res chain seq x y z
N MET A 1 29.60 -11.01 0.18
CA MET A 1 28.86 -12.25 0.49
C MET A 1 28.98 -13.17 -0.74
N LYS A 2 29.49 -14.41 -0.56
CA LYS A 2 29.73 -15.32 -1.70
C LYS A 2 28.64 -16.40 -1.85
N ASP A 3 27.96 -16.79 -0.77
CA ASP A 3 26.89 -17.79 -0.82
C ASP A 3 25.63 -17.20 -1.45
N PRO A 4 25.13 -17.77 -2.56
CA PRO A 4 23.96 -17.23 -3.26
C PRO A 4 22.66 -17.33 -2.43
N ARG A 5 22.58 -18.28 -1.51
CA ARG A 5 21.42 -18.41 -0.61
C ARG A 5 21.36 -17.23 0.37
N LEU A 6 22.49 -16.86 0.94
CA LEU A 6 22.58 -15.69 1.80
C LEU A 6 22.32 -14.39 1.04
N GLN A 7 22.78 -14.29 -0.21
CA GLN A 7 22.45 -13.14 -1.06
C GLN A 7 20.94 -13.00 -1.23
N LYS A 8 20.20 -14.08 -1.47
CA LYS A 8 18.74 -14.07 -1.56
C LYS A 8 18.08 -13.62 -0.26
N VAL A 9 18.50 -14.17 0.87
CA VAL A 9 17.95 -13.83 2.20
C VAL A 9 18.10 -12.34 2.51
N TYR A 10 19.23 -11.74 2.19
CA TYR A 10 19.45 -10.32 2.49
C TYR A 10 18.95 -9.35 1.41
N SER A 11 18.73 -9.84 0.20
CA SER A 11 18.29 -8.98 -0.92
C SER A 11 16.77 -8.97 -1.14
N PHE A 12 16.02 -9.99 -0.66
CA PHE A 12 14.57 -10.03 -0.88
C PHE A 12 13.83 -8.83 -0.27
N GLN A 13 14.40 -8.22 0.75
CA GLN A 13 13.81 -7.05 1.40
C GLN A 13 13.72 -5.81 0.50
N ALA A 14 14.41 -5.79 -0.64
CA ALA A 14 14.20 -4.81 -1.69
C ALA A 14 12.73 -4.76 -2.18
N MET A 15 11.99 -5.88 -2.05
CA MET A 15 10.58 -5.96 -2.38
C MET A 15 9.73 -4.98 -1.56
N TYR A 16 10.10 -4.69 -0.30
CA TYR A 16 9.41 -3.70 0.53
C TYR A 16 9.51 -2.28 -0.04
N ALA A 17 10.60 -2.02 -0.78
CA ALA A 17 10.79 -0.76 -1.49
C ALA A 17 10.19 -0.76 -2.91
N GLY A 18 9.58 -1.88 -3.33
CA GLY A 18 8.99 -2.03 -4.66
C GLY A 18 10.01 -2.01 -5.80
N VAL A 19 11.22 -2.53 -5.55
CA VAL A 19 12.31 -2.60 -6.56
C VAL A 19 12.93 -3.99 -6.58
N SER A 20 13.54 -4.35 -7.72
CA SER A 20 14.32 -5.58 -7.79
C SER A 20 15.60 -5.47 -6.94
N PRO A 21 16.15 -6.57 -6.45
CA PRO A 21 17.39 -6.56 -5.67
C PRO A 21 18.55 -5.86 -6.38
N GLN A 22 18.64 -5.99 -7.71
CA GLN A 22 19.70 -5.39 -8.53
C GLN A 22 19.57 -3.85 -8.64
N GLN A 23 18.38 -3.31 -8.38
CA GLN A 23 18.08 -1.88 -8.44
C GLN A 23 17.94 -1.25 -7.04
N ALA A 24 18.02 -2.08 -6.00
CA ALA A 24 17.85 -1.62 -4.63
C ALA A 24 19.07 -0.81 -4.15
N LEU A 25 18.81 0.27 -3.44
CA LEU A 25 19.86 1.03 -2.77
C LEU A 25 20.31 0.28 -1.50
N ALA A 26 21.60 0.30 -1.20
CA ALA A 26 22.18 -0.35 -0.03
C ALA A 26 21.56 0.10 1.31
N ILE A 27 20.99 1.30 1.37
CA ILE A 27 20.28 1.82 2.55
C ILE A 27 19.13 0.91 3.00
N TYR A 28 18.52 0.15 2.08
CA TYR A 28 17.44 -0.78 2.44
C TYR A 28 17.90 -1.96 3.31
N ALA A 29 19.21 -2.16 3.48
CA ALA A 29 19.73 -3.12 4.47
C ALA A 29 19.29 -2.78 5.90
N VAL A 30 18.87 -1.54 6.18
CA VAL A 30 18.29 -1.17 7.48
C VAL A 30 17.05 -1.99 7.82
N ILE A 31 16.30 -2.46 6.83
CA ILE A 31 15.13 -3.32 7.03
C ILE A 31 15.54 -4.63 7.70
N ALA A 32 16.68 -5.22 7.28
CA ALA A 32 17.21 -6.43 7.92
C ALA A 32 17.54 -6.21 9.42
N TYR A 33 18.06 -5.05 9.75
CA TYR A 33 18.30 -4.67 11.15
C TYR A 33 16.99 -4.52 11.92
N MET A 34 16.00 -3.83 11.35
CA MET A 34 14.70 -3.64 11.98
C MET A 34 14.01 -4.97 12.26
N ASP A 35 13.99 -5.88 11.29
CA ASP A 35 13.35 -7.19 11.44
C ASP A 35 14.08 -8.09 12.44
N SER A 36 15.43 -8.04 12.47
CA SER A 36 16.23 -8.97 13.26
C SER A 36 16.51 -8.49 14.69
N VAL A 37 16.60 -7.18 14.90
CA VAL A 37 16.98 -6.58 16.19
C VAL A 37 15.78 -5.97 16.90
N ASN A 38 15.00 -5.14 16.22
CA ASN A 38 13.80 -4.52 16.80
C ASN A 38 12.60 -5.48 16.86
N GLY A 39 12.57 -6.49 15.98
CA GLY A 39 11.52 -7.48 15.90
C GLY A 39 10.32 -7.02 15.05
N VAL A 40 9.51 -8.01 14.70
CA VAL A 40 8.26 -7.82 13.95
C VAL A 40 7.10 -8.06 14.89
N PHE A 41 6.17 -7.10 14.97
CA PHE A 41 5.02 -7.17 15.86
C PHE A 41 3.75 -7.38 15.05
N PHE A 42 2.91 -8.27 15.53
CA PHE A 42 1.61 -8.55 14.94
C PHE A 42 0.51 -8.08 15.91
N PRO A 43 -0.43 -7.24 15.49
CA PRO A 43 -1.44 -6.69 16.39
C PRO A 43 -2.39 -7.77 16.89
N LYS A 44 -2.72 -7.74 18.18
CA LYS A 44 -3.74 -8.63 18.75
C LYS A 44 -5.08 -8.37 18.05
N GLY A 45 -5.70 -9.41 17.53
CA GLY A 45 -6.93 -9.32 16.75
C GLY A 45 -6.72 -9.17 15.24
N GLY A 46 -5.46 -9.31 14.77
CA GLY A 46 -5.11 -9.30 13.35
C GLY A 46 -4.82 -7.92 12.78
N MET A 47 -4.35 -7.87 11.56
CA MET A 47 -3.93 -6.61 10.91
C MET A 47 -5.04 -5.58 10.80
N HIS A 48 -6.30 -6.00 10.67
CA HIS A 48 -7.44 -5.09 10.62
C HIS A 48 -7.68 -4.29 11.93
N ALA A 49 -7.08 -4.72 13.03
CA ALA A 49 -7.14 -3.97 14.29
C ALA A 49 -6.49 -2.58 14.18
N VAL A 50 -5.46 -2.43 13.34
CA VAL A 50 -4.75 -1.16 13.13
C VAL A 50 -5.65 -0.09 12.47
N PRO A 51 -6.23 -0.33 11.28
CA PRO A 51 -7.11 0.68 10.66
C PRO A 51 -8.35 0.97 11.50
N ARG A 52 -8.90 -0.03 12.21
CA ARG A 52 -10.02 0.20 13.14
C ARG A 52 -9.65 1.13 14.29
N ALA A 53 -8.46 0.94 14.87
CA ALA A 53 -8.00 1.80 15.96
C ALA A 53 -7.76 3.24 15.47
N LEU A 54 -7.21 3.40 14.25
CA LEU A 54 -7.01 4.72 13.64
C LEU A 54 -8.35 5.40 13.34
N ALA A 55 -9.32 4.67 12.79
CA ALA A 55 -10.66 5.20 12.54
C ALA A 55 -11.33 5.66 13.85
N ALA A 56 -11.31 4.83 14.88
CA ALA A 56 -11.86 5.18 16.18
C ALA A 56 -11.18 6.41 16.83
N ALA A 57 -9.88 6.55 16.63
CA ALA A 57 -9.16 7.74 17.08
C ALA A 57 -9.57 8.99 16.29
N ALA A 58 -9.71 8.89 14.98
CA ALA A 58 -10.14 9.98 14.11
C ALA A 58 -11.56 10.46 14.44
N GLU A 59 -12.50 9.54 14.67
CA GLU A 59 -13.87 9.84 15.08
C GLU A 59 -13.93 10.65 16.38
N LYS A 60 -13.05 10.36 17.36
CA LYS A 60 -12.94 11.16 18.61
C LYS A 60 -12.53 12.63 18.35
N HIS A 61 -11.89 12.88 17.21
CA HIS A 61 -11.50 14.22 16.78
C HIS A 61 -12.45 14.83 15.74
N GLY A 62 -13.66 14.27 15.61
CA GLY A 62 -14.71 14.85 14.78
C GLY A 62 -14.68 14.41 13.30
N VAL A 63 -13.86 13.43 12.94
CA VAL A 63 -13.86 12.89 11.58
C VAL A 63 -15.14 12.08 11.35
N VAL A 64 -15.82 12.35 10.23
CA VAL A 64 -17.01 11.60 9.80
C VAL A 64 -16.61 10.68 8.67
N PHE A 65 -16.83 9.38 8.84
CA PHE A 65 -16.61 8.36 7.80
C PHE A 65 -17.90 8.12 7.01
N LYS A 66 -17.80 8.17 5.69
CA LYS A 66 -18.85 7.80 4.75
C LYS A 66 -18.43 6.53 4.02
N TYR A 67 -18.78 5.38 4.60
CA TYR A 67 -18.51 4.06 3.99
C TYR A 67 -19.50 3.78 2.85
N ASN A 68 -19.14 2.84 1.97
CA ASN A 68 -19.96 2.45 0.81
C ASN A 68 -20.38 3.66 -0.06
N THR A 69 -19.51 4.67 -0.13
CA THR A 69 -19.76 5.92 -0.85
C THR A 69 -18.65 6.10 -1.89
N THR A 70 -18.99 5.85 -3.14
CA THR A 70 -18.04 6.01 -4.25
C THR A 70 -18.00 7.44 -4.70
N VAL A 71 -16.82 8.07 -4.62
CA VAL A 71 -16.58 9.40 -5.21
C VAL A 71 -16.27 9.23 -6.70
N THR A 72 -16.98 9.96 -7.55
CA THR A 72 -16.82 9.89 -9.00
C THR A 72 -16.17 11.14 -9.60
N ASN A 73 -16.17 12.26 -8.89
CA ASN A 73 -15.58 13.50 -9.40
C ASN A 73 -15.13 14.42 -8.27
N VAL A 74 -14.10 15.22 -8.55
CA VAL A 74 -13.69 16.36 -7.73
C VAL A 74 -13.91 17.63 -8.52
N GLU A 75 -14.82 18.47 -8.04
CA GLU A 75 -15.04 19.80 -8.61
C GLU A 75 -13.86 20.72 -8.34
N VAL A 76 -13.28 21.25 -9.39
CA VAL A 76 -12.17 22.21 -9.31
C VAL A 76 -12.57 23.49 -10.03
N SER A 77 -12.52 24.61 -9.34
CA SER A 77 -12.76 25.95 -9.91
C SER A 77 -11.62 26.89 -9.55
N ASN A 78 -11.11 27.60 -10.54
CA ASN A 78 -9.97 28.51 -10.37
C ASN A 78 -8.74 27.86 -9.69
N GLY A 79 -8.45 26.59 -10.04
CA GLY A 79 -7.33 25.83 -9.49
C GLY A 79 -7.51 25.33 -8.05
N ARG A 80 -8.70 25.48 -7.46
CA ARG A 80 -9.01 25.03 -6.09
C ARG A 80 -10.12 23.99 -6.11
N ALA A 81 -9.98 22.95 -5.28
CA ALA A 81 -11.07 22.02 -5.02
C ALA A 81 -12.23 22.78 -4.34
N LYS A 82 -13.45 22.42 -4.71
CA LYS A 82 -14.69 23.03 -4.21
C LYS A 82 -15.61 22.00 -3.57
N ALA A 83 -15.67 20.81 -4.14
CA ALA A 83 -16.52 19.74 -3.66
C ALA A 83 -16.04 18.39 -4.19
N VAL A 84 -16.52 17.32 -3.58
CA VAL A 84 -16.51 15.97 -4.15
C VAL A 84 -17.93 15.55 -4.49
N ILE A 85 -18.08 14.82 -5.60
CA ILE A 85 -19.36 14.29 -6.07
C ILE A 85 -19.33 12.78 -5.97
N THR A 86 -20.40 12.21 -5.43
CA THR A 86 -20.56 10.76 -5.31
C THR A 86 -21.36 10.16 -6.47
N GLU A 87 -21.30 8.84 -6.59
CA GLU A 87 -22.09 8.08 -7.56
C GLU A 87 -23.61 8.25 -7.35
N SER A 88 -24.06 8.48 -6.11
CA SER A 88 -25.44 8.81 -5.78
C SER A 88 -25.86 10.24 -6.16
N GLY A 89 -24.94 11.06 -6.63
CA GLY A 89 -25.18 12.47 -6.95
C GLY A 89 -25.07 13.41 -5.76
N GLU A 90 -24.72 12.94 -4.58
CA GLU A 90 -24.49 13.81 -3.43
C GLU A 90 -23.23 14.65 -3.65
N ARG A 91 -23.29 15.90 -3.18
CA ARG A 91 -22.22 16.87 -3.29
C ARG A 91 -21.76 17.30 -1.90
N TYR A 92 -20.47 17.06 -1.60
CA TYR A 92 -19.84 17.50 -0.35
C TYR A 92 -18.88 18.65 -0.61
N GLU A 93 -19.19 19.82 -0.09
CA GLU A 93 -18.32 21.02 -0.17
C GLU A 93 -17.07 20.82 0.68
N CYS A 94 -15.95 21.35 0.23
CA CYS A 94 -14.67 21.24 0.91
C CYS A 94 -13.71 22.37 0.51
N ASP A 95 -12.82 22.71 1.43
CA ASP A 95 -11.75 23.67 1.20
C ASP A 95 -10.49 22.98 0.60
N ALA A 96 -10.34 21.68 0.86
CA ALA A 96 -9.25 20.86 0.36
C ALA A 96 -9.70 19.42 0.20
N VAL A 97 -9.06 18.69 -0.73
CA VAL A 97 -9.28 17.27 -0.95
C VAL A 97 -7.93 16.55 -0.93
N ILE A 98 -7.85 15.48 -0.13
CA ILE A 98 -6.71 14.56 -0.12
C ILE A 98 -7.14 13.30 -0.86
N LEU A 99 -6.47 13.00 -1.96
CA LEU A 99 -6.74 11.82 -2.79
C LEU A 99 -5.75 10.71 -2.42
N ASN A 100 -6.29 9.53 -2.06
CA ASN A 100 -5.50 8.35 -1.73
C ASN A 100 -5.60 7.17 -2.72
N PRO A 101 -6.40 7.22 -3.81
CA PRO A 101 -6.27 6.22 -4.88
C PRO A 101 -4.93 6.32 -5.59
N ASP A 102 -4.59 5.28 -6.37
CA ASP A 102 -3.42 5.32 -7.25
C ASP A 102 -3.43 6.57 -8.12
N LEU A 103 -2.27 7.18 -8.25
CA LEU A 103 -2.13 8.47 -8.93
C LEU A 103 -2.77 8.50 -10.33
N PRO A 104 -2.57 7.48 -11.20
CA PRO A 104 -3.23 7.43 -12.50
C PRO A 104 -4.77 7.38 -12.43
N VAL A 105 -5.30 6.66 -11.43
CA VAL A 105 -6.74 6.57 -11.18
C VAL A 105 -7.28 7.93 -10.74
N ALA A 106 -6.66 8.54 -9.74
CA ALA A 106 -7.07 9.86 -9.23
C ALA A 106 -7.12 10.91 -10.34
N TYR A 107 -6.08 10.97 -11.19
CA TYR A 107 -6.05 11.94 -12.29
C TYR A 107 -7.07 11.66 -13.38
N ARG A 108 -7.19 10.41 -13.82
CA ARG A 108 -8.08 10.04 -14.92
C ARG A 108 -9.54 10.06 -14.51
N GLU A 109 -9.87 9.45 -13.39
CA GLU A 109 -11.25 9.17 -13.01
C GLU A 109 -11.87 10.28 -12.16
N LEU A 110 -11.09 10.89 -11.25
CA LEU A 110 -11.63 11.91 -10.33
C LEU A 110 -11.40 13.34 -10.82
N LEU A 111 -10.32 13.60 -11.55
CA LEU A 111 -9.96 14.95 -12.03
C LEU A 111 -10.17 15.12 -13.54
N GLY A 112 -10.48 14.06 -14.27
CA GLY A 112 -10.65 14.12 -15.73
C GLY A 112 -9.40 14.58 -16.49
N LYS A 113 -8.20 14.37 -15.95
CA LYS A 113 -6.92 14.86 -16.48
C LYS A 113 -5.96 13.72 -16.77
N SER A 114 -5.08 13.89 -17.74
CA SER A 114 -4.03 12.93 -18.06
C SER A 114 -2.71 13.65 -18.35
N PRO A 115 -2.05 14.23 -17.33
CA PRO A 115 -0.79 14.92 -17.52
C PRO A 115 0.31 13.98 -18.05
N VAL A 116 1.28 14.53 -18.79
CA VAL A 116 2.40 13.77 -19.37
C VAL A 116 3.21 13.05 -18.29
N THR A 117 3.33 13.64 -17.11
CA THR A 117 4.02 13.05 -15.96
C THR A 117 3.38 11.72 -15.55
N ILE A 118 2.04 11.62 -15.56
CA ILE A 118 1.33 10.37 -15.27
C ILE A 118 1.58 9.30 -16.34
N LYS A 119 1.64 9.69 -17.60
CA LYS A 119 1.93 8.76 -18.73
C LYS A 119 3.35 8.20 -18.70
N ARG A 120 4.28 8.88 -18.00
CA ARG A 120 5.69 8.50 -17.89
C ARG A 120 6.02 7.80 -16.56
N LEU A 121 5.03 7.50 -15.72
CA LEU A 121 5.27 6.79 -14.47
C LEU A 121 5.86 5.41 -14.71
N LYS A 122 6.88 5.09 -13.92
CA LYS A 122 7.41 3.74 -13.81
C LYS A 122 6.74 3.07 -12.61
N TYR A 123 5.96 2.04 -12.88
CA TYR A 123 5.25 1.32 -11.81
C TYR A 123 6.22 0.43 -11.03
N SER A 124 5.93 0.25 -9.74
CA SER A 124 6.58 -0.78 -8.92
C SER A 124 6.12 -2.18 -9.36
N PRO A 125 6.89 -3.22 -9.05
CA PRO A 125 6.42 -4.59 -9.20
C PRO A 125 5.08 -4.80 -8.48
N SER A 126 4.23 -5.63 -9.05
CA SER A 126 2.98 -6.05 -8.42
C SER A 126 3.11 -7.48 -7.86
N CYS A 127 2.12 -7.88 -7.07
CA CYS A 127 2.03 -9.25 -6.55
C CYS A 127 0.60 -9.78 -6.73
N VAL A 128 0.49 -11.09 -6.71
CA VAL A 128 -0.81 -11.78 -6.58
C VAL A 128 -0.95 -12.23 -5.14
N THR A 129 -2.03 -11.80 -4.48
CA THR A 129 -2.34 -12.19 -3.12
C THR A 129 -3.40 -13.29 -3.12
N LEU A 130 -3.08 -14.41 -2.50
CA LEU A 130 -4.02 -15.51 -2.26
C LEU A 130 -4.39 -15.52 -0.77
N LEU A 131 -5.67 -15.28 -0.47
CA LEU A 131 -6.20 -15.36 0.88
C LEU A 131 -6.82 -16.75 1.08
N VAL A 132 -6.14 -17.58 1.86
CA VAL A 132 -6.52 -18.98 2.04
C VAL A 132 -6.89 -19.23 3.50
N GLY A 133 -8.12 -19.72 3.73
CA GLY A 133 -8.53 -20.25 5.02
C GLY A 133 -8.31 -21.75 5.10
N SER A 134 -7.89 -22.25 6.26
CA SER A 134 -7.74 -23.68 6.52
C SER A 134 -8.39 -24.04 7.84
N SER A 135 -9.09 -25.16 7.87
CA SER A 135 -9.61 -25.77 9.10
C SER A 135 -8.52 -26.52 9.88
N LYS A 136 -7.38 -26.79 9.26
CA LYS A 136 -6.24 -27.47 9.86
C LYS A 136 -5.15 -26.49 10.24
N LYS A 137 -4.63 -26.62 11.46
CA LYS A 137 -3.42 -25.90 11.88
C LYS A 137 -2.17 -26.64 11.39
N TYR A 138 -1.18 -25.88 10.94
CA TYR A 138 0.11 -26.37 10.45
C TYR A 138 1.21 -25.92 11.40
N ASP A 139 1.56 -26.77 12.39
CA ASP A 139 2.49 -26.41 13.46
C ASP A 139 3.95 -26.22 12.98
N PHE A 140 4.28 -26.73 11.79
CA PHE A 140 5.60 -26.52 11.15
C PHE A 140 5.71 -25.16 10.45
N ALA A 141 4.60 -24.47 10.19
CA ALA A 141 4.61 -23.21 9.47
C ALA A 141 4.96 -22.07 10.41
N ALA A 142 5.99 -21.31 10.09
CA ALA A 142 6.29 -20.05 10.75
C ALA A 142 5.28 -18.97 10.33
N HIS A 143 5.23 -17.85 11.09
CA HIS A 143 4.39 -16.71 10.74
C HIS A 143 4.71 -16.17 9.33
N HIS A 144 5.98 -16.16 8.95
CA HIS A 144 6.45 -15.86 7.59
C HIS A 144 7.25 -17.04 7.05
N ASN A 145 6.88 -17.50 5.88
CA ASN A 145 7.62 -18.50 5.11
C ASN A 145 7.89 -17.92 3.73
N ILE A 146 9.14 -17.94 3.29
CA ILE A 146 9.55 -17.39 2.01
C ILE A 146 10.18 -18.48 1.18
N HIS A 147 9.66 -18.69 -0.03
CA HIS A 147 10.19 -19.62 -1.01
C HIS A 147 10.81 -18.82 -2.15
N PHE A 148 12.11 -18.96 -2.31
CA PHE A 148 12.84 -18.33 -3.42
C PHE A 148 12.85 -19.21 -4.64
N GLY A 149 12.64 -18.62 -5.82
CA GLY A 149 12.92 -19.26 -7.10
C GLY A 149 14.43 -19.48 -7.32
N HIS A 150 14.76 -20.09 -8.43
CA HIS A 150 16.16 -20.35 -8.80
C HIS A 150 16.91 -19.07 -9.18
N SER A 151 16.23 -18.11 -9.81
CA SER A 151 16.78 -16.83 -10.25
C SER A 151 15.85 -15.67 -9.87
N TRP A 152 16.39 -14.46 -9.81
CA TRP A 152 15.63 -13.22 -9.80
C TRP A 152 15.26 -12.74 -11.21
N ASP A 153 15.90 -13.29 -12.21
CA ASP A 153 15.63 -13.05 -13.63
C ASP A 153 14.55 -14.06 -14.06
N GLY A 154 13.31 -13.62 -14.04
CA GLY A 154 12.12 -14.41 -14.39
C GLY A 154 11.51 -13.96 -15.69
#